data_3f98b45c1710aab133352a6888419c9a
#
_entry.id   3f98b45c1710aab133352a6888419c9a
#
_cell.length_a   1.000
_cell.length_b   1.000
_cell.length_c   1.000
_cell.angle_alpha   90.00
_cell.angle_beta   90.00
_cell.angle_gamma   90.00
#
_symmetry.space_group_name_H-M   'P 1'
#
loop_
_entity.id
_entity.type
_entity.pdbx_description
1 polymer ?
#
loop_
_entity_poly.entity_id
_entity_poly.type
_entity_poly.pdbx_seq_one_letter_code
_entity_poly.pdbx_strand_id
1 'polypeptide(L)'
;MNTTLEESSPKEYILKAVDRCDRCSAQAYVLVKGSTGELMFCGHHYEKIMNNPDSYTKMMAFMLEIVDERDRLIENRLVGSHN
;
A
#
# COMPACT_ATOMS: atom_id res chain seq x y z
N MET A 1 -20.82 -21.31 -10.91
CA MET A 1 -20.31 -21.50 -10.43
C MET A 1 -19.16 -21.26 -10.25
N ASN A 2 -18.51 -21.09 -10.70
CA ASN A 2 -17.37 -20.92 -10.63
C ASN A 2 -16.84 -19.82 -10.02
N THR A 3 -17.42 -18.80 -9.80
CA THR A 3 -16.98 -17.67 -9.13
C THR A 3 -16.51 -17.96 -7.79
N THR A 4 -16.99 -18.95 -7.22
CA THR A 4 -16.53 -19.30 -5.93
C THR A 4 -15.10 -19.57 -5.88
N LEU A 5 -14.56 -20.11 -6.93
CA LEU A 5 -13.16 -20.36 -6.94
C LEU A 5 -12.36 -19.12 -6.81
N GLU A 6 -12.81 -18.05 -7.46
CA GLU A 6 -12.10 -16.83 -7.35
C GLU A 6 -12.15 -16.30 -5.99
N GLU A 7 -13.27 -16.41 -5.35
CA GLU A 7 -13.40 -15.89 -4.01
C GLU A 7 -12.53 -16.62 -3.04
N SER A 8 -12.34 -17.90 -3.28
CA SER A 8 -11.53 -18.66 -2.35
C SER A 8 -10.06 -18.50 -2.64
N SER A 9 -9.68 -17.93 -3.75
CA SER A 9 -8.28 -17.76 -4.08
C SER A 9 -7.68 -16.67 -3.21
N PRO A 10 -6.45 -16.86 -2.73
CA PRO A 10 -5.82 -15.80 -1.98
C PRO A 10 -5.52 -14.63 -2.90
N LYS A 11 -5.63 -13.46 -2.36
CA LYS A 11 -5.29 -12.27 -3.09
C LYS A 11 -3.79 -12.21 -3.28
N GLU A 12 -3.36 -11.92 -4.49
CA GLU A 12 -1.95 -11.81 -4.77
C GLU A 12 -1.51 -10.39 -4.57
N TYR A 13 -0.51 -10.20 -3.74
CA TYR A 13 0.03 -8.87 -3.47
C TYR A 13 1.35 -8.69 -4.21
N ILE A 14 1.57 -7.49 -4.70
CA ILE A 14 2.78 -7.15 -5.42
C ILE A 14 3.91 -6.83 -4.45
N LEU A 15 3.59 -6.12 -3.39
CA LEU A 15 4.62 -5.72 -2.42
C LEU A 15 4.94 -6.87 -1.49
N LYS A 16 6.23 -7.05 -1.22
CA LYS A 16 6.72 -8.16 -0.43
C LYS A 16 7.27 -7.67 0.88
N ALA A 17 7.57 -8.62 1.77
CA ALA A 17 8.04 -8.26 3.10
C ALA A 17 9.35 -7.49 3.07
N VAL A 18 10.14 -7.66 2.02
CA VAL A 18 11.42 -6.95 1.92
C VAL A 18 11.26 -5.53 1.41
N ASP A 19 10.11 -5.19 0.85
CA ASP A 19 9.90 -3.85 0.34
C ASP A 19 9.68 -2.89 1.50
N ARG A 20 10.43 -1.80 1.51
CA ARG A 20 10.44 -0.89 2.64
C ARG A 20 10.03 0.50 2.24
N CYS A 21 9.42 1.20 3.19
CA CYS A 21 9.00 2.57 3.01
C CYS A 21 10.19 3.46 2.74
N ASP A 22 10.07 4.35 1.76
CA ASP A 22 11.16 5.26 1.43
C ASP A 22 11.37 6.34 2.47
N ARG A 23 10.43 6.51 3.39
CA ARG A 23 10.53 7.52 4.44
C ARG A 23 11.02 6.93 5.76
N CYS A 24 10.91 5.64 5.92
CA CYS A 24 11.37 4.95 7.11
C CYS A 24 11.73 3.53 6.69
N SER A 25 12.01 2.65 7.62
CA SER A 25 12.35 1.29 7.21
C SER A 25 11.25 0.29 7.49
N ALA A 26 10.05 0.76 7.72
CA ALA A 26 8.92 -0.14 7.92
C ALA A 26 8.54 -0.79 6.60
N GLN A 27 7.83 -1.89 6.69
CA GLN A 27 7.37 -2.59 5.50
C GLN A 27 6.45 -1.69 4.68
N ALA A 28 6.62 -1.71 3.37
CA ALA A 28 5.81 -0.89 2.47
C ALA A 28 4.51 -1.60 2.12
N TYR A 29 3.44 -0.83 2.06
CA TYR A 29 2.13 -1.33 1.66
C TYR A 29 1.53 -0.51 0.53
N VAL A 30 2.19 0.55 0.09
CA VAL A 30 1.73 1.37 -1.02
C VAL A 30 2.90 1.59 -1.96
N LEU A 31 2.67 1.35 -3.24
CA LEU A 31 3.65 1.61 -4.29
C LEU A 31 3.07 2.66 -5.21
N VAL A 32 3.78 3.76 -5.38
CA VAL A 32 3.38 4.84 -6.27
C VAL A 32 4.32 4.86 -7.45
N LYS A 33 3.77 4.70 -8.64
CA LYS A 33 4.55 4.78 -9.87
C LYS A 33 4.35 6.16 -10.46
N GLY A 34 5.42 6.90 -10.56
CA GLY A 34 5.33 8.29 -11.00
C GLY A 34 6.07 8.54 -12.29
N SER A 35 6.06 9.81 -12.70
CA SER A 35 6.64 10.20 -13.96
C SER A 35 8.15 10.04 -13.98
N THR A 36 8.81 10.08 -12.84
CA THR A 36 10.26 10.01 -12.77
C THR A 36 10.78 8.85 -11.93
N GLY A 37 9.92 7.92 -11.55
CA GLY A 37 10.35 6.77 -10.77
C GLY A 37 9.25 6.25 -9.89
N GLU A 38 9.62 5.41 -8.93
CA GLU A 38 8.66 4.79 -8.04
C GLU A 38 9.01 5.10 -6.60
N LEU A 39 7.98 5.22 -5.78
CA LEU A 39 8.13 5.42 -4.35
C LEU A 39 7.30 4.38 -3.61
N MET A 40 7.78 3.94 -2.47
CA MET A 40 7.05 3.00 -1.63
C MET A 40 6.86 3.60 -0.26
N PHE A 41 5.71 3.34 0.33
CA PHE A 41 5.37 3.91 1.63
C PHE A 41 4.69 2.88 2.52
N CYS A 42 4.97 2.98 3.81
CA CYS A 42 4.18 2.25 4.79
C CYS A 42 2.83 2.96 4.93
N GLY A 43 1.88 2.29 5.58
CA GLY A 43 0.56 2.87 5.72
C GLY A 43 0.56 4.21 6.44
N HIS A 44 1.38 4.31 7.48
CA HIS A 44 1.46 5.54 8.27
C HIS A 44 1.95 6.73 7.44
N HIS A 45 3.02 6.53 6.69
CA HIS A 45 3.59 7.64 5.92
C HIS A 45 2.74 8.00 4.72
N TYR A 46 2.10 6.99 4.11
CA TYR A 46 1.19 7.29 3.02
C TYR A 46 0.03 8.16 3.52
N GLU A 47 -0.55 7.81 4.66
CA GLU A 47 -1.64 8.59 5.22
C GLU A 47 -1.19 10.00 5.56
N LYS A 48 0.00 10.14 6.13
CA LYS A 48 0.51 11.47 6.44
C LYS A 48 0.63 12.33 5.20
N ILE A 49 1.13 11.76 4.13
CA ILE A 49 1.28 12.49 2.88
C ILE A 49 -0.07 12.91 2.34
N MET A 50 -1.03 12.00 2.36
CA MET A 50 -2.33 12.29 1.75
C MET A 50 -3.18 13.22 2.61
N ASN A 51 -2.87 13.33 3.90
CA ASN A 51 -3.62 14.22 4.78
C ASN A 51 -3.03 15.61 4.87
N ASN A 52 -1.91 15.86 4.21
CA ASN A 52 -1.28 17.17 4.19
C ASN A 52 -1.50 17.79 2.81
N PRO A 53 -2.12 18.99 2.72
CA PRO A 53 -2.45 19.57 1.42
C PRO A 53 -1.28 19.74 0.49
N ASP A 54 -0.12 20.17 1.02
CA ASP A 54 1.04 20.40 0.17
C ASP A 54 1.59 19.10 -0.39
N SER A 55 1.75 18.10 0.45
CA SER A 55 2.30 16.83 -0.03
C SER A 55 1.28 16.07 -0.87
N TYR A 56 -0.01 16.24 -0.57
CA TYR A 56 -1.06 15.63 -1.39
C TYR A 56 -0.97 16.18 -2.82
N THR A 57 -0.84 17.50 -2.96
CA THR A 57 -0.76 18.12 -4.28
C THR A 57 0.46 17.62 -5.04
N LYS A 58 1.60 17.52 -4.36
CA LYS A 58 2.81 17.05 -5.00
C LYS A 58 2.68 15.58 -5.39
N MET A 59 2.05 14.79 -4.54
CA MET A 59 1.87 13.37 -4.83
C MET A 59 0.96 13.18 -6.04
N MET A 60 -0.13 13.95 -6.12
CA MET A 60 -1.04 13.84 -7.25
C MET A 60 -0.38 14.27 -8.55
N ALA A 61 0.51 15.25 -8.48
CA ALA A 61 1.23 15.70 -9.67
C ALA A 61 2.26 14.65 -10.14
N PHE A 62 2.80 13.88 -9.21
CA PHE A 62 3.80 12.87 -9.51
C PHE A 62 3.19 11.54 -9.95
N MET A 63 2.08 11.17 -9.33
CA MET A 63 1.54 9.82 -9.44
C MET A 63 0.88 9.56 -10.78
N LEU A 64 1.30 8.50 -11.44
CA LEU A 64 0.65 8.00 -12.64
C LEU A 64 -0.16 6.75 -12.32
N GLU A 65 0.31 5.96 -11.37
CA GLU A 65 -0.36 4.71 -11.03
C GLU A 65 -0.08 4.41 -9.57
N ILE A 66 -1.00 3.77 -8.89
CA ILE A 66 -0.82 3.43 -7.50
C ILE A 66 -1.23 1.99 -7.25
N VAL A 67 -0.45 1.31 -6.42
CA VAL A 67 -0.82 0.00 -5.89
C VAL A 67 -0.96 0.18 -4.38
N ASP A 68 -2.18 0.14 -3.90
CA ASP A 68 -2.48 0.39 -2.50
C ASP A 68 -2.91 -0.91 -1.85
N GLU A 69 -2.03 -1.49 -1.06
CA GLU A 69 -2.29 -2.77 -0.42
C GLU A 69 -2.47 -2.63 1.09
N ARG A 70 -2.95 -1.47 1.53
CA ARG A 70 -3.14 -1.23 2.96
C ARG A 70 -4.24 -2.11 3.56
N ASP A 71 -5.06 -2.71 2.75
CA ASP A 71 -6.05 -3.66 3.25
C ASP A 71 -5.38 -4.83 3.96
N ARG A 72 -4.13 -5.12 3.65
CA ARG A 72 -3.37 -6.15 4.36
C ARG A 72 -3.18 -5.80 5.83
N LEU A 73 -3.10 -4.50 6.12
CA LEU A 73 -2.95 -4.09 7.52
C LEU A 73 -4.18 -4.43 8.32
N ILE A 74 -5.34 -4.29 7.72
CA ILE A 74 -6.59 -4.63 8.38
C ILE A 74 -6.66 -6.13 8.64
N GLU A 75 -6.30 -6.92 7.65
CA GLU A 75 -6.31 -8.37 7.79
C GLU A 75 -5.34 -8.81 8.88
N ASN A 76 -4.16 -8.24 8.88
CA ASN A 76 -3.16 -8.59 9.88
C ASN A 76 -3.62 -8.20 11.27
N ARG A 77 -4.28 -7.07 11.38
CA ARG A 77 -4.77 -6.61 12.65
C ARG A 77 -5.86 -7.53 13.20
N LEU A 78 -6.75 -7.97 12.32
CA LEU A 78 -7.81 -8.86 12.74
C LEU A 78 -7.27 -10.21 13.18
N VAL A 79 -6.31 -10.73 12.45
CA VAL A 79 -5.68 -11.97 12.84
C VAL A 79 -4.99 -11.80 14.18
N GLY A 80 -4.29 -10.70 14.37
CA GLY A 80 -3.62 -10.44 15.61
C GLY A 80 -4.57 -10.35 16.79
N SER A 81 -5.75 -9.81 16.56
CA SER A 81 -6.69 -9.64 17.66
C SER A 81 -7.26 -10.96 18.13
N HIS A 82 -7.13 -12.01 17.36
CA HIS A 82 -7.60 -13.31 17.79
C HIS A 82 -6.57 -14.06 18.62
N ASN A 83 -5.40 -13.59 18.64
CA ASN A 83 -4.34 -14.22 19.40
C ASN A 83 -4.17 -13.55 20.74
#